data_602a4c56fe21e41aa35ebd9cd7ed3eea
#
_entry.id   602a4c56fe21e41aa35ebd9cd7ed3eea
#
_cell.length_a   1.000
_cell.length_b   1.000
_cell.length_c   1.000
_cell.angle_alpha   90.00
_cell.angle_beta   90.00
_cell.angle_gamma   90.00
#
_symmetry.space_group_name_H-M   'P 1'
#
loop_
_entity.id
_entity.type
_entity.pdbx_description
1 polymer ?
#
loop_
_entity_poly.entity_id
_entity_poly.type
_entity_poly.pdbx_seq_one_letter_code
_entity_poly.pdbx_strand_id
1 'polypeptide(L)'
;MPTVNQLVRKGRKAPKAKTKTPALRGAPQKRGVCTRVYTTTPKKPNSALRKVARVRLTNGMEVGAYIPGEGHNLQEHSVVLVRGGRVKDLPGFRYKVIRGGLDSAGVSERRQARSKYGAKKA
;
A
#
# COMPACT_ATOMS: atom_id res chain seq x y z
N MET A 1 -33.21 -17.58 -9.38
CA MET A 1 -32.65 -18.27 -10.56
C MET A 1 -33.36 -17.75 -11.83
N PRO A 2 -32.63 -17.20 -12.80
CA PRO A 2 -33.27 -16.66 -13.99
C PRO A 2 -33.81 -17.77 -14.91
N THR A 3 -34.92 -17.47 -15.56
CA THR A 3 -35.52 -18.39 -16.53
C THR A 3 -34.75 -18.32 -17.84
N VAL A 4 -34.96 -19.33 -18.69
CA VAL A 4 -34.33 -19.38 -20.02
C VAL A 4 -34.72 -18.14 -20.84
N ASN A 5 -35.95 -17.70 -20.77
CA ASN A 5 -36.41 -16.50 -21.52
C ASN A 5 -35.72 -15.23 -21.03
N GLN A 6 -35.44 -15.12 -19.72
CA GLN A 6 -34.71 -13.98 -19.16
C GLN A 6 -33.28 -13.96 -19.67
N LEU A 7 -32.62 -15.11 -19.75
CA LEU A 7 -31.25 -15.21 -20.26
C LEU A 7 -31.18 -14.87 -21.75
N VAL A 8 -32.19 -15.29 -22.54
CA VAL A 8 -32.26 -14.96 -23.98
C VAL A 8 -32.40 -13.46 -24.17
N ARG A 9 -33.24 -12.79 -23.38
CA ARG A 9 -33.51 -11.35 -23.55
C ARG A 9 -32.36 -10.49 -23.07
N LYS A 10 -31.75 -10.80 -21.91
CA LYS A 10 -30.74 -9.95 -21.27
C LYS A 10 -29.32 -10.48 -21.38
N GLY A 11 -29.17 -11.80 -21.60
CA GLY A 11 -27.86 -12.44 -21.58
C GLY A 11 -27.21 -12.42 -20.22
N ARG A 12 -26.02 -12.95 -20.16
CA ARG A 12 -25.21 -12.92 -18.96
C ARG A 12 -24.14 -11.81 -19.08
N LYS A 13 -23.98 -11.04 -18.04
CA LYS A 13 -22.93 -10.03 -17.99
C LYS A 13 -21.76 -10.58 -17.21
N ALA A 14 -20.55 -10.46 -17.75
CA ALA A 14 -19.35 -10.81 -17.03
C ALA A 14 -19.19 -9.88 -15.82
N PRO A 15 -18.83 -10.42 -14.65
CA PRO A 15 -18.58 -9.54 -13.50
C PRO A 15 -17.38 -8.64 -13.77
N LYS A 16 -17.52 -7.38 -13.39
CA LYS A 16 -16.42 -6.42 -13.51
C LYS A 16 -15.43 -6.64 -12.37
N ALA A 17 -14.15 -6.71 -12.71
CA ALA A 17 -13.11 -6.81 -11.71
C ALA A 17 -13.03 -5.50 -10.93
N LYS A 18 -13.05 -5.61 -9.60
CA LYS A 18 -12.83 -4.45 -8.74
C LYS A 18 -11.34 -4.22 -8.56
N THR A 19 -10.94 -2.96 -8.58
CA THR A 19 -9.54 -2.63 -8.31
C THR A 19 -9.16 -3.04 -6.89
N LYS A 20 -7.94 -3.53 -6.74
CA LYS A 20 -7.37 -3.85 -5.43
C LYS A 20 -6.82 -2.62 -4.71
N THR A 21 -6.73 -1.50 -5.42
CA THR A 21 -6.17 -0.26 -4.87
C THR A 21 -7.09 0.93 -5.13
N PRO A 22 -8.30 0.94 -4.51
CA PRO A 22 -9.28 2.00 -4.79
C PRO A 22 -8.79 3.40 -4.42
N ALA A 23 -7.90 3.52 -3.45
CA ALA A 23 -7.39 4.82 -3.01
C ALA A 23 -6.49 5.49 -4.05
N LEU A 24 -5.89 4.73 -4.96
CA LEU A 24 -5.01 5.26 -5.99
C LEU A 24 -5.76 5.79 -7.22
N ARG A 25 -6.99 5.36 -7.43
CA ARG A 25 -7.85 5.80 -8.55
C ARG A 25 -7.15 5.71 -9.90
N GLY A 26 -6.45 4.59 -10.13
CA GLY A 26 -5.74 4.37 -11.39
C GLY A 26 -4.38 5.01 -11.52
N ALA A 27 -3.93 5.80 -10.54
CA ALA A 27 -2.59 6.37 -10.55
C ALA A 27 -1.57 5.35 -10.04
N PRO A 28 -0.31 5.40 -10.53
CA PRO A 28 0.70 4.48 -10.03
C PRO A 28 1.09 4.75 -8.57
N GLN A 29 1.08 6.02 -8.15
CA GLN A 29 1.35 6.42 -6.77
C GLN A 29 0.49 7.62 -6.40
N LYS A 30 0.35 7.85 -5.10
CA LYS A 30 -0.29 9.05 -4.55
C LYS A 30 0.54 9.59 -3.41
N ARG A 31 0.61 10.92 -3.33
CA ARG A 31 1.25 11.59 -2.20
C ARG A 31 0.28 11.64 -1.03
N GLY A 32 0.81 11.54 0.18
CA GLY A 32 0.01 11.65 1.38
C GLY A 32 0.83 12.11 2.56
N VAL A 33 0.14 12.40 3.65
CA VAL A 33 0.74 12.82 4.91
C VAL A 33 0.47 11.75 5.96
N CYS A 34 1.50 11.32 6.68
CA CYS A 34 1.35 10.34 7.75
C CYS A 34 0.55 10.96 8.90
N THR A 35 -0.58 10.34 9.24
CA THR A 35 -1.37 10.75 10.41
C THR A 35 -0.95 10.00 11.66
N ARG A 36 -0.38 8.80 11.48
CA ARG A 36 0.10 7.98 12.58
C ARG A 36 1.14 6.99 12.04
N VAL A 37 2.22 6.79 12.79
CA VAL A 37 3.23 5.77 12.48
C VAL A 37 3.33 4.83 13.68
N TYR A 38 3.21 3.54 13.45
CA TYR A 38 3.18 2.56 14.52
C TYR A 38 3.66 1.20 14.02
N THR A 39 3.70 0.24 14.93
CA THR A 39 4.01 -1.15 14.58
C THR A 39 2.78 -2.00 14.78
N THR A 40 2.68 -3.09 14.02
CA THR A 40 1.59 -4.04 14.15
C THR A 40 2.12 -5.46 13.99
N THR A 41 1.42 -6.41 14.61
CA THR A 41 1.77 -7.82 14.45
C THR A 41 1.08 -8.38 13.21
N PRO A 42 1.75 -9.30 12.47
CA PRO A 42 1.11 -9.96 11.34
C PRO A 42 0.10 -11.01 11.83
N LYS A 43 -0.74 -11.48 10.92
CA LYS A 43 -1.65 -12.56 11.23
C LYS A 43 -0.90 -13.86 11.43
N LYS A 44 -1.50 -14.77 12.20
CA LYS A 44 -0.93 -16.12 12.41
C LYS A 44 -0.72 -16.84 11.07
N PRO A 45 0.33 -17.66 10.92
CA PRO A 45 1.28 -18.13 11.94
C PRO A 45 2.51 -17.24 12.13
N ASN A 46 2.56 -16.06 11.50
CA ASN A 46 3.74 -15.22 11.54
C ASN A 46 3.77 -14.36 12.82
N SER A 47 4.97 -13.98 13.22
CA SER A 47 5.20 -13.15 14.39
C SER A 47 6.34 -12.16 14.10
N ALA A 48 6.10 -10.90 14.30
CA ALA A 48 7.09 -9.83 14.11
C ALA A 48 6.47 -8.50 14.53
N LEU A 49 7.28 -7.45 14.49
CA LEU A 49 6.77 -6.07 14.60
C LEU A 49 6.89 -5.41 13.23
N ARG A 50 5.79 -5.36 12.50
CA ARG A 50 5.74 -4.74 11.17
C ARG A 50 5.54 -3.25 11.31
N LYS A 51 6.38 -2.46 10.63
CA LYS A 51 6.30 -1.00 10.66
C LYS A 51 5.29 -0.54 9.64
N VAL A 52 4.30 0.20 10.08
CA VAL A 52 3.20 0.68 9.24
C VAL A 52 2.91 2.15 9.55
N ALA A 53 2.24 2.79 8.63
CA ALA A 53 1.81 4.17 8.78
C ALA A 53 0.37 4.31 8.29
N ARG A 54 -0.39 5.14 8.98
CA ARG A 54 -1.68 5.55 8.47
C ARG A 54 -1.49 6.87 7.73
N VAL A 55 -1.87 6.90 6.47
CA VAL A 55 -1.56 8.01 5.56
C VAL A 55 -2.84 8.59 4.99
N ARG A 56 -2.98 9.90 5.07
CA ARG A 56 -4.06 10.62 4.39
C ARG A 56 -3.56 11.06 3.03
N LEU A 57 -4.15 10.52 1.97
CA LEU A 57 -3.76 10.82 0.60
C LEU A 57 -4.33 12.16 0.13
N THR A 58 -3.75 12.69 -0.95
CA THR A 58 -4.20 13.98 -1.52
C THR A 58 -5.63 13.94 -2.03
N ASN A 59 -6.18 12.76 -2.30
CA ASN A 59 -7.59 12.62 -2.69
C ASN A 59 -8.55 12.56 -1.50
N GLY A 60 -8.07 12.75 -0.28
CA GLY A 60 -8.87 12.73 0.93
C GLY A 60 -9.04 11.38 1.58
N MET A 61 -8.65 10.29 0.94
CA MET A 61 -8.75 8.95 1.51
C MET A 61 -7.62 8.68 2.50
N GLU A 62 -7.95 8.02 3.60
CA GLU A 62 -6.96 7.62 4.60
C GLU A 62 -6.77 6.11 4.54
N VAL A 63 -5.52 5.68 4.39
CA VAL A 63 -5.19 4.26 4.20
C VAL A 63 -4.04 3.86 5.11
N GLY A 64 -3.98 2.55 5.43
CA GLY A 64 -2.81 1.96 6.07
C GLY A 64 -1.80 1.54 5.02
N ALA A 65 -0.55 1.94 5.20
CA ALA A 65 0.53 1.62 4.29
C ALA A 65 1.68 0.96 5.05
N TYR A 66 2.26 -0.07 4.45
CA TYR A 66 3.43 -0.74 5.00
C TYR A 66 4.70 0.04 4.66
N ILE A 67 5.61 0.15 5.61
CA ILE A 67 6.91 0.79 5.41
C ILE A 67 7.94 -0.31 5.14
N PRO A 68 8.37 -0.53 3.88
CA PRO A 68 9.30 -1.61 3.57
C PRO A 68 10.73 -1.31 4.03
N GLY A 69 11.51 -2.38 4.20
CA GLY A 69 12.92 -2.28 4.55
C GLY A 69 13.16 -2.27 6.05
N GLU A 70 14.42 -2.19 6.44
CA GLU A 70 14.84 -2.16 7.82
C GLU A 70 14.99 -0.72 8.29
N GLY A 71 14.22 -0.36 9.31
CA GLY A 71 14.26 0.97 9.88
C GLY A 71 13.64 2.05 8.99
N HIS A 72 13.27 3.15 9.56
CA HIS A 72 12.74 4.30 8.85
C HIS A 72 12.88 5.56 9.70
N ASN A 73 12.70 6.70 9.07
CA ASN A 73 12.73 7.99 9.75
C ASN A 73 11.36 8.69 9.75
N LEU A 74 10.30 7.95 9.45
CA LEU A 74 8.97 8.53 9.36
C LEU A 74 8.38 8.80 10.74
N GLN A 75 7.64 9.86 10.83
CA GLN A 75 6.92 10.27 12.02
C GLN A 75 5.62 10.95 11.64
N GLU A 76 4.81 11.30 12.61
CA GLU A 76 3.56 12.02 12.35
C GLU A 76 3.84 13.28 11.54
N HIS A 77 2.99 13.56 10.56
CA HIS A 77 3.09 14.67 9.61
C HIS A 77 4.17 14.55 8.53
N SER A 78 4.86 13.42 8.43
CA SER A 78 5.79 13.17 7.32
C SER A 78 5.02 13.05 6.01
N VAL A 79 5.56 13.64 4.94
CA VAL A 79 4.98 13.54 3.59
C VAL A 79 5.61 12.36 2.88
N VAL A 80 4.78 11.48 2.33
CA VAL A 80 5.24 10.24 1.69
C VAL A 80 4.52 9.99 0.37
N LEU A 81 5.14 9.17 -0.48
CA LEU A 81 4.48 8.60 -1.65
C LEU A 81 4.04 7.18 -1.32
N VAL A 82 2.81 6.86 -1.69
CA VAL A 82 2.20 5.56 -1.46
C VAL A 82 1.88 4.91 -2.79
N ARG A 83 2.25 3.64 -2.93
CA ARG A 83 1.93 2.83 -4.11
C ARG A 83 1.08 1.63 -3.73
N GLY A 84 0.50 0.99 -4.73
CA GLY A 84 -0.20 -0.27 -4.52
C GLY A 84 0.79 -1.39 -4.18
N GLY A 85 0.32 -2.39 -3.49
CA GLY A 85 1.11 -3.54 -3.10
C GLY A 85 0.65 -4.06 -1.75
N ARG A 86 -0.09 -5.15 -1.78
CA ARG A 86 -0.65 -5.73 -0.55
C ARG A 86 0.43 -6.44 0.25
N VAL A 87 0.32 -6.34 1.56
CA VAL A 87 1.11 -7.16 2.49
C VAL A 87 0.23 -8.31 2.95
N LYS A 88 0.59 -9.53 2.57
CA LYS A 88 -0.20 -10.73 2.87
C LYS A 88 -0.38 -10.95 4.37
N ASP A 89 0.64 -10.68 5.16
CA ASP A 89 0.65 -10.87 6.61
C ASP A 89 -0.18 -9.84 7.37
N LEU A 90 -0.51 -8.71 6.74
CA LEU A 90 -1.19 -7.60 7.41
C LEU A 90 -2.56 -7.38 6.78
N PRO A 91 -3.65 -7.79 7.45
CA PRO A 91 -4.99 -7.57 6.88
C PRO A 91 -5.31 -6.07 6.76
N GLY A 92 -5.86 -5.70 5.62
CA GLY A 92 -6.24 -4.31 5.34
C GLY A 92 -5.13 -3.39 4.85
N PHE A 93 -3.90 -3.87 4.74
CA PHE A 93 -2.78 -3.07 4.24
C PHE A 93 -2.55 -3.38 2.77
N ARG A 94 -3.19 -2.59 1.91
CA ARG A 94 -3.15 -2.75 0.45
C ARG A 94 -2.11 -1.87 -0.22
N TYR A 95 -1.36 -1.09 0.54
CA TYR A 95 -0.47 -0.06 0.03
C TYR A 95 0.88 -0.13 0.71
N LYS A 96 1.89 0.43 0.06
CA LYS A 96 3.24 0.51 0.62
C LYS A 96 3.80 1.91 0.40
N VAL A 97 4.60 2.38 1.35
CA VAL A 97 5.32 3.64 1.25
C VAL A 97 6.54 3.43 0.34
N ILE A 98 6.79 4.38 -0.56
CA ILE A 98 7.97 4.35 -1.43
C ILE A 98 9.15 4.93 -0.66
N ARG A 99 10.20 4.11 -0.50
CA ARG A 99 11.42 4.54 0.20
C ARG A 99 12.28 5.39 -0.74
N GLY A 100 12.92 6.39 -0.17
CA GLY A 100 13.78 7.29 -0.92
C GLY A 100 13.08 8.45 -1.63
N GLY A 101 11.76 8.57 -1.44
CA GLY A 101 10.97 9.68 -1.99
C GLY A 101 10.43 10.57 -0.90
N LEU A 102 10.33 11.86 -1.16
CA LEU A 102 9.81 12.84 -0.21
C LEU A 102 10.50 12.72 1.17
N ASP A 103 9.71 12.62 2.26
CA ASP A 103 10.27 12.54 3.61
C ASP A 103 10.75 11.14 4.01
N SER A 104 10.48 10.14 3.21
CA SER A 104 10.90 8.77 3.50
C SER A 104 12.32 8.53 2.99
N ALA A 105 13.28 8.43 3.89
CA ALA A 105 14.66 8.14 3.53
C ALA A 105 14.81 6.71 3.01
N GLY A 106 15.79 6.49 2.15
CA GLY A 106 16.12 5.14 1.67
C GLY A 106 16.69 4.28 2.79
N VAL A 107 16.73 2.97 2.56
CA VAL A 107 17.35 2.04 3.51
C VAL A 107 18.85 2.20 3.42
N SER A 108 19.50 2.49 4.55
CA SER A 108 20.95 2.68 4.59
C SER A 108 21.69 1.35 4.46
N GLU A 109 22.89 1.41 3.89
CA GLU A 109 23.82 0.27 3.78
C GLU A 109 23.29 -0.91 2.94
N ARG A 110 22.22 -0.72 2.20
CA ARG A 110 21.68 -1.78 1.38
C ARG A 110 22.46 -1.87 0.06
N ARG A 111 22.89 -3.07 -0.31
CA ARG A 111 23.70 -3.31 -1.49
C ARG A 111 22.96 -4.00 -2.63
N GLN A 112 21.89 -4.74 -2.31
CA GLN A 112 21.08 -5.46 -3.29
C GLN A 112 19.66 -4.87 -3.31
N ALA A 113 19.04 -4.89 -4.49
CA ALA A 113 17.69 -4.36 -4.70
C ALA A 113 17.53 -2.91 -4.21
N ARG A 114 18.56 -2.11 -4.45
CA ARG A 114 18.60 -0.72 -3.97
C ARG A 114 17.43 0.12 -4.49
N SER A 115 17.01 -0.12 -5.72
CA SER A 115 15.90 0.62 -6.32
C SER A 115 14.60 0.44 -5.55
N LYS A 116 14.35 -0.74 -5.02
CA LYS A 116 13.12 -1.03 -4.27
C LYS A 116 13.07 -0.31 -2.93
N TYR A 117 14.22 0.02 -2.37
CA TYR A 117 14.32 0.59 -1.03
C TYR A 117 14.95 1.98 -1.01
N GLY A 118 15.08 2.59 -2.19
CA GLY A 118 15.57 3.96 -2.28
C GLY A 118 17.01 4.17 -1.86
N ALA A 119 17.84 3.12 -1.92
CA ALA A 119 19.24 3.21 -1.52
C ALA A 119 20.10 3.70 -2.67
N LYS A 120 20.99 4.63 -2.37
CA LYS A 120 21.94 5.15 -3.36
C LYS A 120 23.11 4.19 -3.52
N LYS A 121 23.77 4.26 -4.67
CA LYS A 121 24.99 3.49 -4.93
C LYS A 121 26.09 3.93 -3.95
N ALA A 122 26.68 2.93 -3.31
CA ALA A 122 27.78 3.17 -2.38
C ALA A 122 29.07 3.49 -3.10
#